data_455439ae66025a624445250eb70715a2
#
_entry.id   455439ae66025a624445250eb70715a2
#
_cell.length_a   1.000
_cell.length_b   1.000
_cell.length_c   1.000
_cell.angle_alpha   90.00
_cell.angle_beta   90.00
_cell.angle_gamma   90.00
#
_symmetry.space_group_name_H-M   'P 1'
#
loop_
_entity.id
_entity.type
_entity.pdbx_description
1 polymer ?
#
loop_
_entity_poly.entity_id
_entity_poly.type
_entity_poly.pdbx_seq_one_letter_code
_entity_poly.pdbx_strand_id
1 'polypeptide(L)'
;MPLNDSPDRRQGSYGDPAMRRRPPQNGRPSHDGGFSDRQARRRKRNTLGSQAVLFKRQSLLHRIDSRMRTYIVIGLAVIAALLLVFIVSSCVRGCAKESAPEVEVNSVDSRVAVGTSEELTKALAAKLDQNKNLAWIAEHADKYSDKSLIELALAHPEAIDFVANYPDSDGKAKTYDDSITKGTAPQLYTWDSRWGGVSYAGSVIATKGSGPTALSMAYMGLTGKNNWTPADIAGAVETAKATDTDSGMNRSFLEKNLANLGLTADSYNISADNITTLLDAETFLLVEVKSNKLSSDGDHWILVTSKNDDGTVNVHDPLSPEVSARPWAAETIASAANALYTVTVKAAE
;
A
#
# COMPACT_ATOMS: atom_id res chain seq x y z
N MET A 1 -15.28 -60.15 33.29
CA MET A 1 -16.43 -61.02 32.94
C MET A 1 -17.70 -60.22 33.11
N PRO A 2 -18.70 -60.38 32.23
CA PRO A 2 -18.64 -60.29 30.76
C PRO A 2 -19.66 -59.27 30.24
N LEU A 3 -19.39 -58.73 29.04
CA LEU A 3 -20.08 -58.99 27.79
C LEU A 3 -21.41 -58.29 27.50
N ASN A 4 -21.41 -57.68 26.34
CA ASN A 4 -22.42 -57.68 25.26
C ASN A 4 -23.44 -56.54 25.38
N ASP A 5 -23.80 -55.82 24.29
CA ASP A 5 -23.98 -56.20 22.92
C ASP A 5 -24.14 -54.93 22.04
N SER A 6 -23.53 -54.90 20.88
CA SER A 6 -24.13 -54.30 19.69
C SER A 6 -25.07 -55.35 19.08
N PRO A 7 -26.09 -55.01 18.28
CA PRO A 7 -25.97 -54.45 16.95
C PRO A 7 -27.16 -53.53 16.58
N ASP A 8 -27.24 -52.79 15.48
CA ASP A 8 -27.62 -53.32 14.20
C ASP A 8 -27.54 -52.24 13.10
N ARG A 9 -27.09 -52.68 11.97
CA ARG A 9 -27.14 -52.13 10.66
C ARG A 9 -28.56 -51.68 10.25
N ARG A 10 -28.65 -50.58 9.46
CA ARG A 10 -29.35 -50.64 8.18
C ARG A 10 -28.68 -49.73 7.15
N GLN A 11 -28.25 -50.41 6.17
CA GLN A 11 -27.98 -50.03 4.79
C GLN A 11 -29.25 -49.48 4.09
N GLY A 12 -29.01 -48.64 3.11
CA GLY A 12 -29.98 -48.26 2.08
C GLY A 12 -29.36 -47.05 1.37
N SER A 13 -28.63 -47.24 0.41
CA SER A 13 -28.78 -47.67 -0.97
C SER A 13 -29.06 -46.52 -1.95
N TYR A 14 -28.04 -46.28 -2.78
CA TYR A 14 -28.09 -45.91 -4.19
C TYR A 14 -28.91 -44.72 -4.67
N GLY A 15 -28.23 -43.84 -5.42
CA GLY A 15 -28.86 -42.94 -6.35
C GLY A 15 -27.97 -41.89 -6.95
N ASP A 16 -26.92 -42.28 -7.67
CA ASP A 16 -26.40 -41.55 -8.82
C ASP A 16 -27.11 -42.09 -10.06
N PRO A 17 -27.30 -41.42 -11.20
CA PRO A 17 -26.43 -40.46 -11.84
C PRO A 17 -27.09 -39.32 -12.64
N ALA A 18 -26.26 -38.35 -12.96
CA ALA A 18 -26.18 -37.61 -14.22
C ALA A 18 -27.47 -37.19 -14.92
N MET A 19 -27.61 -35.90 -15.12
CA MET A 19 -27.95 -35.39 -16.46
C MET A 19 -27.53 -33.92 -16.61
N ARG A 20 -26.54 -33.76 -17.46
CA ARG A 20 -26.29 -32.63 -18.31
C ARG A 20 -27.58 -31.97 -18.77
N ARG A 21 -27.70 -30.67 -18.64
CA ARG A 21 -28.42 -29.88 -19.64
C ARG A 21 -27.68 -28.54 -19.83
N ARG A 22 -27.07 -28.43 -21.00
CA ARG A 22 -26.71 -27.15 -21.61
C ARG A 22 -27.99 -26.43 -22.00
N PRO A 23 -28.04 -25.10 -21.92
CA PRO A 23 -29.13 -24.33 -22.52
C PRO A 23 -28.96 -24.26 -24.03
N PRO A 24 -30.07 -24.15 -24.78
CA PRO A 24 -30.08 -24.15 -26.23
C PRO A 24 -29.68 -22.78 -26.80
N GLN A 25 -28.88 -22.85 -27.84
CA GLN A 25 -28.85 -21.84 -28.88
C GLN A 25 -30.19 -21.90 -29.65
N ASN A 26 -30.80 -20.75 -29.83
CA ASN A 26 -31.73 -20.43 -30.90
C ASN A 26 -31.78 -18.89 -30.95
N GLY A 27 -31.79 -18.25 -32.05
CA GLY A 27 -31.91 -18.59 -33.44
C GLY A 27 -31.93 -17.23 -34.13
N ARG A 28 -31.16 -17.09 -35.17
CA ARG A 28 -31.39 -16.02 -36.14
C ARG A 28 -32.75 -16.21 -36.80
N PRO A 29 -33.40 -15.13 -37.18
CA PRO A 29 -34.03 -15.06 -38.47
C PRO A 29 -33.28 -14.12 -39.37
N SER A 30 -32.91 -14.69 -40.48
CA SER A 30 -32.66 -14.04 -41.72
C SER A 30 -33.92 -13.34 -42.19
N HIS A 31 -33.85 -12.13 -42.62
CA HIS A 31 -34.74 -11.60 -43.62
C HIS A 31 -33.90 -10.95 -44.72
N ASP A 32 -33.93 -11.66 -45.81
CA ASP A 32 -33.72 -11.15 -47.17
C ASP A 32 -34.60 -9.95 -47.43
N GLY A 33 -34.15 -9.11 -48.33
CA GLY A 33 -35.04 -8.26 -49.06
C GLY A 33 -34.45 -6.92 -49.54
N GLY A 34 -34.03 -6.89 -50.78
CA GLY A 34 -34.05 -5.66 -51.58
C GLY A 34 -32.67 -5.05 -51.84
N PHE A 35 -31.97 -5.55 -52.78
CA PHE A 35 -31.97 -5.21 -54.22
C PHE A 35 -32.44 -3.78 -54.54
N SER A 36 -31.48 -2.91 -54.85
CA SER A 36 -31.44 -1.97 -56.00
C SER A 36 -30.11 -1.23 -55.89
N ASP A 37 -29.15 -1.59 -56.69
CA ASP A 37 -29.01 -1.18 -58.09
C ASP A 37 -29.19 0.33 -58.28
N ARG A 38 -28.14 1.10 -58.09
CA ARG A 38 -27.87 2.38 -58.68
C ARG A 38 -26.36 2.66 -58.86
N GLN A 39 -25.66 1.69 -59.39
CA GLN A 39 -24.56 2.04 -60.30
C GLN A 39 -25.15 2.23 -61.68
N ALA A 40 -24.62 3.15 -62.37
CA ALA A 40 -24.91 3.56 -63.75
C ALA A 40 -25.97 4.65 -63.89
N ARG A 41 -25.49 5.82 -63.96
CA ARG A 41 -25.79 6.84 -64.96
C ARG A 41 -25.36 8.22 -64.47
N ARG A 42 -24.22 8.64 -64.90
CA ARG A 42 -24.11 9.86 -65.74
C ARG A 42 -22.65 10.16 -66.07
N ARG A 43 -22.12 9.39 -67.03
CA ARG A 43 -21.23 10.01 -68.01
C ARG A 43 -22.13 10.92 -68.88
N LYS A 44 -22.00 12.20 -68.72
CA LYS A 44 -22.31 13.15 -69.80
C LYS A 44 -21.06 14.00 -70.04
N ARG A 45 -20.49 13.67 -71.16
CA ARG A 45 -19.64 14.50 -71.94
C ARG A 45 -20.18 15.92 -71.91
N ASN A 46 -19.33 16.88 -71.58
CA ASN A 46 -19.35 18.17 -72.19
C ASN A 46 -17.96 18.46 -72.68
N THR A 47 -17.77 18.03 -73.89
CA THR A 47 -16.80 18.63 -74.80
C THR A 47 -17.32 20.03 -75.21
N LEU A 48 -16.69 21.07 -74.78
CA LEU A 48 -16.79 22.37 -75.45
C LEU A 48 -15.48 23.14 -75.23
N GLY A 49 -14.82 23.33 -76.32
CA GLY A 49 -14.12 24.59 -76.62
C GLY A 49 -12.71 24.69 -76.06
N SER A 50 -11.78 24.01 -76.73
CA SER A 50 -10.43 24.50 -76.82
C SER A 50 -10.42 25.87 -77.45
N GLN A 51 -10.37 26.92 -76.66
CA GLN A 51 -9.78 28.18 -77.11
C GLN A 51 -8.44 28.33 -76.37
N ALA A 52 -7.41 28.01 -77.11
CA ALA A 52 -6.06 28.36 -76.77
C ALA A 52 -5.93 29.90 -76.79
N VAL A 53 -6.06 30.50 -75.62
CA VAL A 53 -5.59 31.86 -75.43
C VAL A 53 -4.07 31.79 -75.34
N LEU A 54 -3.44 31.93 -76.47
CA LEU A 54 -2.01 32.25 -76.58
C LEU A 54 -1.77 33.60 -75.89
N PHE A 55 -1.51 33.57 -74.58
CA PHE A 55 -0.87 34.69 -73.94
C PHE A 55 0.55 34.79 -74.49
N LYS A 56 0.70 35.70 -75.39
CA LYS A 56 1.98 36.22 -75.90
C LYS A 56 2.70 36.81 -74.70
N ARG A 57 3.50 36.02 -74.05
CA ARG A 57 4.47 36.46 -73.02
C ARG A 57 5.47 37.35 -73.74
N GLN A 58 5.12 38.59 -73.88
CA GLN A 58 6.13 39.62 -74.25
C GLN A 58 7.05 39.71 -73.05
N SER A 59 8.29 39.30 -73.25
CA SER A 59 9.34 39.34 -72.23
C SER A 59 9.55 40.81 -71.84
N LEU A 60 9.11 41.14 -70.63
CA LEU A 60 9.36 42.39 -69.92
C LEU A 60 10.87 42.69 -69.75
N LEU A 61 11.72 41.75 -70.15
CA LEU A 61 13.17 41.82 -69.98
C LEU A 61 13.90 42.60 -71.07
N HIS A 62 13.21 43.08 -72.14
CA HIS A 62 13.86 43.76 -73.23
C HIS A 62 13.87 45.31 -73.16
N ARG A 63 13.38 45.85 -72.05
CA ARG A 63 13.34 47.28 -71.76
C ARG A 63 14.14 47.75 -70.56
N ILE A 64 14.93 46.85 -69.97
CA ILE A 64 15.75 47.23 -68.85
C ILE A 64 17.15 47.55 -69.32
N ASP A 65 17.55 48.82 -69.11
CA ASP A 65 18.88 49.31 -69.42
C ASP A 65 19.95 48.41 -68.82
N SER A 66 21.08 48.20 -69.49
CA SER A 66 22.15 47.31 -69.12
C SER A 66 22.62 47.54 -67.63
N ARG A 67 22.62 48.80 -67.23
CA ARG A 67 22.96 49.20 -65.87
C ARG A 67 21.93 48.70 -64.83
N MET A 68 20.65 48.73 -65.16
CA MET A 68 19.58 48.30 -64.30
C MET A 68 19.57 46.74 -64.14
N ARG A 69 19.93 45.99 -65.17
CA ARG A 69 20.15 44.54 -65.10
C ARG A 69 21.27 44.20 -64.16
N THR A 70 22.36 44.94 -64.18
CA THR A 70 23.48 44.70 -63.24
C THR A 70 23.05 44.94 -61.80
N TYR A 71 22.29 45.99 -61.49
CA TYR A 71 21.78 46.27 -60.17
C TYR A 71 20.77 45.23 -59.67
N ILE A 72 19.93 44.68 -60.54
CA ILE A 72 19.00 43.60 -60.22
C ILE A 72 19.75 42.29 -59.89
N VAL A 73 20.78 41.98 -60.70
CA VAL A 73 21.61 40.80 -60.43
C VAL A 73 22.39 40.95 -59.13
N ILE A 74 22.96 42.11 -58.85
CA ILE A 74 23.63 42.40 -57.61
C ILE A 74 22.64 42.34 -56.45
N GLY A 75 21.46 42.93 -56.58
CA GLY A 75 20.41 42.86 -55.56
C GLY A 75 19.97 41.42 -55.22
N LEU A 76 19.77 40.59 -56.24
CA LEU A 76 19.44 39.18 -56.09
C LEU A 76 20.58 38.37 -55.44
N ALA A 77 21.83 38.67 -55.79
CA ALA A 77 23.01 38.06 -55.23
C ALA A 77 23.15 38.40 -53.69
N VAL A 78 22.89 39.68 -53.37
CA VAL A 78 22.90 40.12 -51.93
C VAL A 78 21.77 39.47 -51.16
N ILE A 79 20.56 39.39 -51.74
CA ILE A 79 19.43 38.69 -51.08
C ILE A 79 19.74 37.20 -50.91
N ALA A 80 20.33 36.54 -51.91
CA ALA A 80 20.74 35.15 -51.79
C ALA A 80 21.83 34.94 -50.74
N ALA A 81 22.80 35.86 -50.65
CA ALA A 81 23.82 35.81 -49.61
C ALA A 81 23.23 36.03 -48.22
N LEU A 82 22.27 36.95 -48.06
CA LEU A 82 21.57 37.18 -46.78
C LEU A 82 20.71 35.99 -46.37
N LEU A 83 20.04 35.34 -47.35
CA LEU A 83 19.29 34.10 -47.10
C LEU A 83 20.21 32.96 -46.70
N LEU A 84 21.38 32.82 -47.33
CA LEU A 84 22.38 31.83 -46.94
C LEU A 84 22.91 32.07 -45.51
N VAL A 85 23.20 33.32 -45.15
CA VAL A 85 23.63 33.70 -43.80
C VAL A 85 22.49 33.40 -42.79
N PHE A 86 21.23 33.67 -43.18
CA PHE A 86 20.08 33.39 -42.34
C PHE A 86 19.87 31.87 -42.14
N ILE A 87 20.03 31.08 -43.24
CA ILE A 87 19.93 29.61 -43.15
C ILE A 87 21.08 29.03 -42.32
N VAL A 88 22.31 29.50 -42.53
CA VAL A 88 23.45 29.04 -41.70
C VAL A 88 23.29 29.46 -40.24
N SER A 89 22.83 30.70 -39.99
CA SER A 89 22.56 31.17 -38.61
C SER A 89 21.41 30.40 -37.96
N SER A 90 20.39 30.00 -38.72
CA SER A 90 19.30 29.15 -38.25
C SER A 90 19.76 27.71 -37.98
N CYS A 91 20.66 27.16 -38.83
CA CYS A 91 21.25 25.85 -38.61
C CYS A 91 22.19 25.84 -37.41
N VAL A 92 22.94 26.92 -37.15
CA VAL A 92 23.81 27.01 -35.96
C VAL A 92 23.01 27.21 -34.67
N ARG A 93 21.84 27.87 -34.76
CA ARG A 93 20.91 27.97 -33.60
C ARG A 93 20.08 26.71 -33.41
N GLY A 94 19.87 25.88 -34.43
CA GLY A 94 19.17 24.59 -34.34
C GLY A 94 20.04 23.44 -33.86
N CYS A 95 21.37 23.64 -33.72
CA CYS A 95 22.31 22.67 -33.15
C CYS A 95 22.71 22.98 -31.69
N ALA A 96 22.06 23.97 -31.05
CA ALA A 96 21.98 23.89 -29.60
C ALA A 96 21.14 22.65 -29.32
N LYS A 97 21.77 21.50 -29.01
CA LYS A 97 21.12 20.41 -28.31
C LYS A 97 20.43 21.06 -27.13
N GLU A 98 19.13 21.19 -27.19
CA GLU A 98 18.32 21.26 -26.01
C GLU A 98 18.73 19.99 -25.25
N SER A 99 19.60 20.12 -24.25
CA SER A 99 19.90 19.05 -23.33
C SER A 99 18.54 18.66 -22.80
N ALA A 100 18.10 17.46 -23.13
CA ALA A 100 16.95 16.87 -22.46
C ALA A 100 17.14 17.14 -20.96
N PRO A 101 16.09 17.55 -20.23
CA PRO A 101 16.23 17.78 -18.81
C PRO A 101 16.96 16.58 -18.22
N GLU A 102 18.08 16.83 -17.60
CA GLU A 102 18.89 15.81 -16.94
C GLU A 102 17.96 15.21 -15.88
N VAL A 103 17.51 13.98 -16.12
CA VAL A 103 16.65 13.28 -15.17
C VAL A 103 17.53 13.06 -13.93
N GLU A 104 17.28 13.80 -12.87
CA GLU A 104 17.93 13.53 -11.60
C GLU A 104 17.69 12.08 -11.22
N VAL A 105 18.74 11.35 -10.94
CA VAL A 105 18.69 9.97 -10.46
C VAL A 105 19.34 9.90 -9.08
N ASN A 106 18.88 8.97 -8.25
CA ASN A 106 19.52 8.74 -6.97
C ASN A 106 20.97 8.29 -7.19
N SER A 107 21.93 9.00 -6.59
CA SER A 107 23.36 8.79 -6.81
C SER A 107 23.89 7.48 -6.22
N VAL A 108 23.16 6.86 -5.29
CA VAL A 108 23.54 5.61 -4.62
C VAL A 108 22.97 4.41 -5.38
N ASP A 109 21.69 4.43 -5.75
CA ASP A 109 21.04 3.43 -6.58
C ASP A 109 19.92 4.07 -7.39
N SER A 110 20.03 4.02 -8.72
CA SER A 110 19.08 4.64 -9.65
C SER A 110 17.68 4.03 -9.63
N ARG A 111 17.48 2.88 -8.99
CA ARG A 111 16.19 2.21 -8.79
C ARG A 111 15.39 2.79 -7.62
N VAL A 112 16.00 3.66 -6.82
CA VAL A 112 15.38 4.31 -5.67
C VAL A 112 15.07 5.75 -6.01
N ALA A 113 13.93 6.26 -5.58
CA ALA A 113 13.49 7.63 -5.85
C ALA A 113 14.52 8.66 -5.38
N VAL A 114 14.65 9.73 -6.16
CA VAL A 114 15.48 10.89 -5.82
C VAL A 114 15.01 11.50 -4.50
N GLY A 115 15.98 12.00 -3.71
CA GLY A 115 15.68 12.61 -2.40
C GLY A 115 15.51 11.60 -1.25
N THR A 116 15.62 10.30 -1.52
CA THR A 116 15.74 9.29 -0.47
C THR A 116 17.13 9.37 0.16
N SER A 117 17.22 9.29 1.50
CA SER A 117 18.49 9.34 2.21
C SER A 117 19.44 8.22 1.77
N GLU A 118 20.73 8.44 1.88
CA GLU A 118 21.74 7.44 1.51
C GLU A 118 21.58 6.13 2.29
N GLU A 119 21.29 6.22 3.59
CA GLU A 119 21.08 5.07 4.46
C GLU A 119 19.87 4.24 4.01
N LEU A 120 18.72 4.89 3.83
CA LEU A 120 17.48 4.23 3.38
C LEU A 120 17.63 3.68 1.96
N THR A 121 18.34 4.38 1.08
CA THR A 121 18.65 3.91 -0.28
C THR A 121 19.45 2.61 -0.24
N LYS A 122 20.50 2.53 0.60
CA LYS A 122 21.31 1.31 0.76
C LYS A 122 20.50 0.15 1.33
N ALA A 123 19.63 0.43 2.33
CA ALA A 123 18.77 -0.58 2.92
C ALA A 123 17.77 -1.16 1.91
N LEU A 124 17.14 -0.29 1.10
CA LEU A 124 16.26 -0.70 0.01
C LEU A 124 17.02 -1.50 -1.05
N ALA A 125 18.13 -0.96 -1.58
CA ALA A 125 18.92 -1.57 -2.64
C ALA A 125 19.34 -3.01 -2.33
N ALA A 126 19.63 -3.30 -1.07
CA ALA A 126 20.00 -4.64 -0.60
C ALA A 126 18.88 -5.69 -0.71
N LYS A 127 17.60 -5.26 -0.83
CA LYS A 127 16.42 -6.13 -0.78
C LYS A 127 15.51 -6.04 -2.02
N LEU A 128 15.75 -5.12 -2.96
CA LEU A 128 14.86 -4.84 -4.10
C LEU A 128 14.55 -6.07 -4.96
N ASP A 129 15.53 -6.94 -5.16
CA ASP A 129 15.39 -8.11 -6.02
C ASP A 129 14.58 -9.26 -5.36
N GLN A 130 14.24 -9.11 -4.07
CA GLN A 130 13.53 -10.13 -3.30
C GLN A 130 12.00 -10.00 -3.40
N ASN A 131 11.50 -8.77 -3.64
CA ASN A 131 10.06 -8.50 -3.65
C ASN A 131 9.73 -7.34 -4.60
N LYS A 132 8.82 -7.59 -5.56
CA LYS A 132 8.39 -6.60 -6.57
C LYS A 132 7.71 -5.36 -5.96
N ASN A 133 6.96 -5.54 -4.86
CA ASN A 133 6.28 -4.44 -4.18
C ASN A 133 7.30 -3.60 -3.39
N LEU A 134 8.36 -4.21 -2.87
CA LEU A 134 9.47 -3.47 -2.27
C LEU A 134 10.23 -2.65 -3.32
N ALA A 135 10.44 -3.21 -4.52
CA ALA A 135 11.01 -2.46 -5.65
C ALA A 135 10.12 -1.27 -6.04
N TRP A 136 8.79 -1.46 -6.07
CA TRP A 136 7.84 -0.38 -6.32
C TRP A 136 7.90 0.70 -5.23
N ILE A 137 7.96 0.32 -3.93
CA ILE A 137 8.12 1.25 -2.81
C ILE A 137 9.39 2.08 -2.98
N ALA A 138 10.49 1.47 -3.38
CA ALA A 138 11.76 2.16 -3.59
C ALA A 138 11.71 3.16 -4.74
N GLU A 139 11.12 2.77 -5.88
CA GLU A 139 10.92 3.66 -7.03
C GLU A 139 10.01 4.86 -6.70
N HIS A 140 9.11 4.69 -5.73
CA HIS A 140 8.14 5.69 -5.32
C HIS A 140 8.36 6.18 -3.87
N ALA A 141 9.58 6.09 -3.37
CA ALA A 141 9.87 6.48 -1.98
C ALA A 141 9.58 7.97 -1.70
N ASP A 142 9.52 8.81 -2.72
CA ASP A 142 9.10 10.21 -2.66
C ASP A 142 7.62 10.40 -2.26
N LYS A 143 6.76 9.41 -2.53
CA LYS A 143 5.34 9.45 -2.15
C LYS A 143 5.09 9.28 -0.64
N TYR A 144 6.08 8.81 0.10
CA TYR A 144 5.96 8.60 1.55
C TYR A 144 6.48 9.82 2.30
N SER A 145 5.58 10.63 2.85
CA SER A 145 5.94 11.75 3.73
C SER A 145 6.57 11.26 5.03
N ASP A 146 6.09 10.14 5.56
CA ASP A 146 6.65 9.44 6.72
C ASP A 146 7.49 8.25 6.24
N LYS A 147 8.80 8.36 6.40
CA LYS A 147 9.75 7.31 5.98
C LYS A 147 9.70 6.06 6.87
N SER A 148 9.14 6.16 8.07
CA SER A 148 8.95 5.01 8.96
C SER A 148 8.08 3.90 8.34
N LEU A 149 7.21 4.25 7.37
CA LEU A 149 6.48 3.25 6.59
C LEU A 149 7.40 2.40 5.70
N ILE A 150 8.42 3.01 5.09
CA ILE A 150 9.41 2.27 4.29
C ILE A 150 10.28 1.41 5.21
N GLU A 151 10.66 1.94 6.38
CA GLU A 151 11.39 1.18 7.40
C GLU A 151 10.59 -0.01 7.90
N LEU A 152 9.27 0.14 8.10
CA LEU A 152 8.35 -0.94 8.43
C LEU A 152 8.38 -2.06 7.36
N ALA A 153 8.31 -1.73 6.07
CA ALA A 153 8.41 -2.71 4.99
C ALA A 153 9.78 -3.40 4.92
N LEU A 154 10.83 -2.70 5.31
CA LEU A 154 12.19 -3.25 5.37
C LEU A 154 12.38 -4.19 6.57
N ALA A 155 11.75 -3.87 7.71
CA ALA A 155 11.82 -4.69 8.92
C ALA A 155 10.91 -5.93 8.83
N HIS A 156 9.69 -5.76 8.30
CA HIS A 156 8.64 -6.78 8.29
C HIS A 156 8.16 -7.06 6.86
N PRO A 157 8.63 -8.14 6.22
CA PRO A 157 8.23 -8.52 4.86
C PRO A 157 6.70 -8.66 4.69
N GLU A 158 5.99 -9.01 5.75
CA GLU A 158 4.52 -9.16 5.77
C GLU A 158 3.80 -7.82 5.63
N ALA A 159 4.46 -6.71 5.99
CA ALA A 159 3.92 -5.36 5.86
C ALA A 159 4.12 -4.75 4.46
N ILE A 160 4.94 -5.36 3.59
CA ILE A 160 5.30 -4.81 2.28
C ILE A 160 4.08 -4.48 1.43
N ASP A 161 3.10 -5.38 1.38
CA ASP A 161 1.89 -5.20 0.57
C ASP A 161 1.04 -4.03 1.09
N PHE A 162 0.92 -3.89 2.40
CA PHE A 162 0.26 -2.74 3.01
C PHE A 162 0.99 -1.43 2.64
N VAL A 163 2.31 -1.39 2.83
CA VAL A 163 3.11 -0.19 2.56
C VAL A 163 3.05 0.20 1.09
N ALA A 164 3.13 -0.77 0.16
CA ALA A 164 3.02 -0.50 -1.27
C ALA A 164 1.67 0.12 -1.66
N ASN A 165 0.58 -0.27 -0.98
CA ASN A 165 -0.76 0.27 -1.24
C ASN A 165 -1.08 1.52 -0.41
N TYR A 166 -0.24 1.90 0.54
CA TYR A 166 -0.51 3.02 1.45
C TYR A 166 -0.70 4.38 0.76
N PRO A 167 0.07 4.75 -0.30
CA PRO A 167 -0.13 6.03 -0.98
C PRO A 167 -1.53 6.23 -1.58
N ASP A 168 -2.27 5.14 -1.84
CA ASP A 168 -3.63 5.16 -2.36
C ASP A 168 -4.69 4.94 -1.27
N SER A 169 -4.27 4.87 0.01
CA SER A 169 -5.17 4.70 1.16
C SER A 169 -5.99 5.98 1.39
N ASP A 170 -7.27 5.80 1.73
CA ASP A 170 -8.14 6.90 2.14
C ASP A 170 -7.96 7.31 3.62
N GLY A 171 -7.09 6.63 4.36
CA GLY A 171 -6.80 6.89 5.76
C GLY A 171 -7.97 6.61 6.72
N LYS A 172 -8.99 5.86 6.31
CA LYS A 172 -10.17 5.57 7.11
C LYS A 172 -10.16 4.16 7.66
N ALA A 173 -10.66 4.04 8.89
CA ALA A 173 -10.91 2.73 9.49
C ALA A 173 -12.01 1.97 8.74
N LYS A 174 -11.83 0.66 8.62
CA LYS A 174 -12.83 -0.27 8.12
C LYS A 174 -13.30 -1.19 9.23
N THR A 175 -14.48 -1.77 9.06
CA THR A 175 -15.05 -2.72 10.04
C THR A 175 -14.18 -3.97 10.20
N TYR A 176 -14.20 -4.50 11.42
CA TYR A 176 -13.62 -5.80 11.75
C TYR A 176 -14.77 -6.76 12.05
N ASP A 177 -15.08 -7.64 11.08
CA ASP A 177 -16.26 -8.50 11.14
C ASP A 177 -15.91 -9.96 11.51
N ASP A 178 -14.63 -10.25 11.81
CA ASP A 178 -14.21 -11.59 12.22
C ASP A 178 -14.84 -11.95 13.57
N SER A 179 -15.24 -13.21 13.72
CA SER A 179 -15.80 -13.71 14.98
C SER A 179 -14.73 -13.85 16.04
N ILE A 180 -15.04 -13.39 17.26
CA ILE A 180 -14.13 -13.47 18.40
C ILE A 180 -14.61 -14.54 19.38
N THR A 181 -13.69 -15.38 19.80
CA THR A 181 -13.92 -16.35 20.88
C THR A 181 -13.43 -15.76 22.20
N LYS A 182 -14.35 -15.60 23.17
CA LYS A 182 -13.95 -15.16 24.52
C LYS A 182 -12.93 -16.13 25.12
N GLY A 183 -11.92 -15.62 25.77
CA GLY A 183 -10.78 -16.36 26.31
C GLY A 183 -9.60 -16.51 25.36
N THR A 184 -9.76 -16.09 24.07
CA THR A 184 -8.71 -16.19 23.05
C THR A 184 -8.51 -14.84 22.39
N ALA A 185 -7.36 -14.20 22.65
CA ALA A 185 -7.02 -12.95 21.97
C ALA A 185 -6.70 -13.23 20.48
N PRO A 186 -7.30 -12.50 19.53
CA PRO A 186 -6.89 -12.62 18.13
C PRO A 186 -5.47 -12.08 17.94
N GLN A 187 -4.74 -12.56 16.93
CA GLN A 187 -3.49 -11.93 16.49
C GLN A 187 -3.82 -10.81 15.50
N LEU A 188 -3.57 -9.57 15.89
CA LEU A 188 -3.75 -8.39 15.02
C LEU A 188 -2.40 -7.71 14.80
N TYR A 189 -2.23 -7.14 13.60
CA TYR A 189 -1.05 -6.38 13.26
C TYR A 189 -1.38 -4.92 13.01
N THR A 190 -0.46 -4.01 13.30
CA THR A 190 -0.63 -2.57 13.14
C THR A 190 -0.86 -2.17 11.68
N TRP A 191 -0.28 -2.90 10.74
CA TRP A 191 -0.39 -2.65 9.29
C TRP A 191 -1.56 -3.34 8.59
N ASP A 192 -2.51 -3.90 9.32
CA ASP A 192 -3.73 -4.40 8.69
C ASP A 192 -4.44 -3.25 7.94
N SER A 193 -4.81 -3.51 6.68
CA SER A 193 -5.41 -2.51 5.79
C SER A 193 -6.75 -1.94 6.29
N ARG A 194 -7.33 -2.54 7.33
CA ARG A 194 -8.56 -2.07 7.98
C ARG A 194 -8.31 -0.86 8.88
N TRP A 195 -7.10 -0.68 9.40
CA TRP A 195 -6.78 0.43 10.32
C TRP A 195 -5.39 1.02 10.13
N GLY A 196 -4.44 0.30 9.52
CA GLY A 196 -3.04 0.71 9.46
C GLY A 196 -2.80 2.08 8.86
N GLY A 197 -3.63 2.51 7.89
CA GLY A 197 -3.55 3.83 7.25
C GLY A 197 -4.19 4.97 8.05
N VAL A 198 -4.88 4.69 9.16
CA VAL A 198 -5.53 5.72 9.97
C VAL A 198 -4.47 6.58 10.68
N SER A 199 -4.65 7.91 10.63
CA SER A 199 -3.75 8.86 11.31
C SER A 199 -3.74 8.63 12.81
N TYR A 200 -2.55 8.58 13.41
CA TYR A 200 -2.35 8.35 14.84
C TYR A 200 -0.99 8.83 15.32
N ALA A 201 -0.95 9.51 16.46
CA ALA A 201 0.28 9.94 17.16
C ALA A 201 1.30 10.69 16.26
N GLY A 202 0.80 11.51 15.34
CA GLY A 202 1.62 12.27 14.39
C GLY A 202 2.10 11.49 13.17
N SER A 203 1.73 10.21 13.05
CA SER A 203 1.97 9.33 11.90
C SER A 203 0.69 8.52 11.60
N VAL A 204 0.78 7.19 11.52
CA VAL A 204 -0.34 6.27 11.30
C VAL A 204 -0.27 5.08 12.25
N ILE A 205 -1.39 4.34 12.39
CA ILE A 205 -1.46 3.16 13.25
C ILE A 205 -0.41 2.12 12.85
N ALA A 206 -0.14 1.96 11.55
CA ALA A 206 0.85 0.97 11.09
C ALA A 206 2.24 1.15 11.73
N THR A 207 2.63 2.38 12.05
CA THR A 207 3.95 2.69 12.60
C THR A 207 3.94 3.05 14.10
N LYS A 208 2.80 3.54 14.62
CA LYS A 208 2.68 4.03 16.00
C LYS A 208 1.58 3.33 16.81
N GLY A 209 0.85 2.39 16.22
CA GLY A 209 -0.36 1.81 16.81
C GLY A 209 -0.15 0.55 17.64
N SER A 210 1.06 0.20 18.08
CA SER A 210 1.28 -1.05 18.83
C SER A 210 0.45 -1.12 20.12
N GLY A 211 0.40 -0.04 20.89
CA GLY A 211 -0.41 0.03 22.13
C GLY A 211 -1.91 -0.15 21.86
N PRO A 212 -2.53 0.66 21.00
CA PRO A 212 -3.92 0.46 20.61
C PRO A 212 -4.22 -0.94 20.06
N THR A 213 -3.31 -1.53 19.26
CA THR A 213 -3.51 -2.86 18.68
C THR A 213 -3.40 -3.96 19.74
N ALA A 214 -2.39 -3.90 20.61
CA ALA A 214 -2.24 -4.85 21.71
C ALA A 214 -3.45 -4.79 22.69
N LEU A 215 -3.92 -3.59 22.99
CA LEU A 215 -5.08 -3.40 23.85
C LEU A 215 -6.39 -3.86 23.17
N SER A 216 -6.51 -3.70 21.86
CA SER A 216 -7.65 -4.23 21.07
C SER A 216 -7.68 -5.75 21.12
N MET A 217 -6.54 -6.42 20.96
CA MET A 217 -6.42 -7.87 21.12
C MET A 217 -6.84 -8.32 22.52
N ALA A 218 -6.38 -7.61 23.55
CA ALA A 218 -6.80 -7.89 24.94
C ALA A 218 -8.31 -7.72 25.13
N TYR A 219 -8.87 -6.60 24.65
CA TYR A 219 -10.32 -6.35 24.74
C TYR A 219 -11.12 -7.46 24.06
N MET A 220 -10.77 -7.79 22.84
CA MET A 220 -11.47 -8.82 22.06
C MET A 220 -11.41 -10.17 22.76
N GLY A 221 -10.22 -10.59 23.20
CA GLY A 221 -10.04 -11.86 23.90
C GLY A 221 -10.78 -11.93 25.23
N LEU A 222 -10.76 -10.87 26.04
CA LEU A 222 -11.43 -10.83 27.33
C LEU A 222 -12.95 -10.75 27.23
N THR A 223 -13.47 -10.01 26.26
CA THR A 223 -14.91 -9.71 26.17
C THR A 223 -15.66 -10.60 25.16
N GLY A 224 -14.96 -11.16 24.17
CA GLY A 224 -15.58 -11.82 23.01
C GLY A 224 -16.25 -10.85 22.05
N LYS A 225 -15.93 -9.55 22.11
CA LYS A 225 -16.52 -8.48 21.26
C LYS A 225 -15.45 -7.86 20.38
N ASN A 226 -15.86 -7.34 19.22
CA ASN A 226 -14.98 -6.72 18.23
C ASN A 226 -15.24 -5.21 18.01
N ASN A 227 -16.02 -4.56 18.86
CA ASN A 227 -16.42 -3.17 18.72
C ASN A 227 -15.39 -2.13 19.23
N TRP A 228 -14.25 -2.57 19.71
CA TRP A 228 -13.09 -1.74 20.01
C TRP A 228 -11.90 -2.23 19.17
N THR A 229 -11.90 -1.84 17.91
CA THR A 229 -10.81 -2.14 16.97
C THR A 229 -9.54 -1.33 17.31
N PRO A 230 -8.38 -1.65 16.72
CA PRO A 230 -7.18 -0.81 16.88
C PRO A 230 -7.43 0.66 16.56
N ALA A 231 -8.26 0.97 15.55
CA ALA A 231 -8.60 2.35 15.21
C ALA A 231 -9.51 3.03 16.25
N ASP A 232 -10.47 2.31 16.82
CA ASP A 232 -11.34 2.85 17.86
C ASP A 232 -10.53 3.18 19.12
N ILE A 233 -9.62 2.29 19.52
CA ILE A 233 -8.74 2.51 20.67
C ILE A 233 -7.75 3.63 20.39
N ALA A 234 -7.15 3.71 19.19
CA ALA A 234 -6.28 4.81 18.80
C ALA A 234 -6.99 6.17 18.94
N GLY A 235 -8.23 6.27 18.46
CA GLY A 235 -9.08 7.47 18.64
C GLY A 235 -9.37 7.79 20.10
N ALA A 236 -9.57 6.78 20.95
CA ALA A 236 -9.77 6.99 22.38
C ALA A 236 -8.49 7.49 23.07
N VAL A 237 -7.31 6.95 22.68
CA VAL A 237 -6.00 7.40 23.20
C VAL A 237 -5.74 8.86 22.81
N GLU A 238 -6.00 9.25 21.56
CA GLU A 238 -5.86 10.64 21.10
C GLU A 238 -6.83 11.58 21.83
N THR A 239 -8.09 11.18 21.99
CA THR A 239 -9.10 11.94 22.73
C THR A 239 -8.67 12.17 24.18
N ALA A 240 -8.06 11.17 24.80
CA ALA A 240 -7.51 11.25 26.14
C ALA A 240 -6.19 12.05 26.22
N LYS A 241 -5.62 12.48 25.08
CA LYS A 241 -4.28 13.11 24.99
C LYS A 241 -3.19 12.24 25.62
N ALA A 242 -3.30 10.95 25.41
CA ALA A 242 -2.40 9.93 25.97
C ALA A 242 -1.55 9.26 24.89
N THR A 243 -1.29 9.95 23.77
CA THR A 243 -0.32 9.51 22.76
C THR A 243 1.10 9.68 23.30
N ASP A 244 2.01 8.86 22.80
CA ASP A 244 3.43 8.88 23.10
C ASP A 244 4.22 8.85 21.78
N THR A 245 5.35 9.57 21.71
CA THR A 245 6.15 9.68 20.49
C THR A 245 6.96 8.41 20.18
N ASP A 246 7.31 7.65 21.21
CA ASP A 246 8.17 6.47 21.09
C ASP A 246 7.34 5.19 20.98
N SER A 247 6.58 4.86 22.03
CA SER A 247 5.74 3.66 22.08
C SER A 247 4.34 3.83 21.49
N GLY A 248 3.99 5.05 21.06
CA GLY A 248 2.68 5.41 20.51
C GLY A 248 1.58 5.62 21.55
N MET A 249 1.60 4.94 22.69
CA MET A 249 0.60 5.04 23.74
C MET A 249 1.25 5.22 25.12
N ASN A 250 0.89 6.31 25.82
CA ASN A 250 1.36 6.59 27.16
C ASN A 250 0.62 5.69 28.20
N ARG A 251 1.35 5.22 29.19
CA ARG A 251 0.84 4.38 30.30
C ARG A 251 -0.35 4.99 31.03
N SER A 252 -0.43 6.32 31.10
CA SER A 252 -1.54 7.02 31.72
C SER A 252 -2.91 6.69 31.11
N PHE A 253 -2.95 6.19 29.85
CA PHE A 253 -4.20 5.71 29.25
C PHE A 253 -4.72 4.47 29.97
N LEU A 254 -3.85 3.53 30.31
CA LEU A 254 -4.19 2.32 31.03
C LEU A 254 -4.70 2.65 32.45
N GLU A 255 -4.06 3.59 33.10
CA GLU A 255 -4.35 3.95 34.49
C GLU A 255 -5.66 4.77 34.66
N LYS A 256 -6.08 5.53 33.64
CA LYS A 256 -7.14 6.52 33.78
C LYS A 256 -8.34 6.35 32.85
N ASN A 257 -8.16 5.65 31.72
CA ASN A 257 -9.16 5.68 30.64
C ASN A 257 -9.74 4.30 30.28
N LEU A 258 -9.17 3.20 30.76
CA LEU A 258 -9.59 1.84 30.42
C LEU A 258 -11.03 1.51 30.82
N ALA A 259 -11.53 2.12 31.89
CA ALA A 259 -12.90 1.92 32.34
C ALA A 259 -13.95 2.26 31.24
N ASN A 260 -13.62 3.17 30.31
CA ASN A 260 -14.48 3.52 29.17
C ASN A 260 -14.62 2.36 28.17
N LEU A 261 -13.64 1.47 28.14
CA LEU A 261 -13.64 0.25 27.32
C LEU A 261 -14.27 -0.94 28.07
N GLY A 262 -14.67 -0.75 29.34
CA GLY A 262 -15.11 -1.84 30.21
C GLY A 262 -13.97 -2.73 30.71
N LEU A 263 -12.74 -2.22 30.73
CA LEU A 263 -11.54 -2.90 31.21
C LEU A 263 -10.96 -2.19 32.43
N THR A 264 -10.09 -2.89 33.14
CA THR A 264 -9.20 -2.35 34.18
C THR A 264 -7.78 -2.85 33.94
N ALA A 265 -6.80 -2.10 34.44
CA ALA A 265 -5.40 -2.51 34.44
C ALA A 265 -4.74 -2.14 35.74
N ASP A 266 -3.90 -3.06 36.25
CA ASP A 266 -3.07 -2.87 37.42
C ASP A 266 -1.60 -3.03 37.06
N SER A 267 -0.76 -2.10 37.55
CA SER A 267 0.68 -2.11 37.31
C SER A 267 1.40 -3.05 38.27
N TYR A 268 2.37 -3.80 37.77
CA TYR A 268 3.16 -4.73 38.56
C TYR A 268 4.66 -4.52 38.35
N ASN A 269 5.44 -4.98 39.35
CA ASN A 269 6.89 -5.08 39.19
C ASN A 269 7.23 -6.07 38.10
N ILE A 270 8.21 -5.72 37.29
CA ILE A 270 8.66 -6.58 36.20
C ILE A 270 9.47 -7.74 36.77
N SER A 271 8.98 -8.94 36.60
CA SER A 271 9.69 -10.19 36.90
C SER A 271 9.10 -11.37 36.12
N ALA A 272 9.90 -12.40 35.89
CA ALA A 272 9.42 -13.63 35.26
C ALA A 272 8.31 -14.30 36.10
N ASP A 273 8.43 -14.24 37.41
CA ASP A 273 7.41 -14.74 38.35
C ASP A 273 6.07 -14.04 38.13
N ASN A 274 6.04 -12.71 38.10
CA ASN A 274 4.80 -11.99 37.87
C ASN A 274 4.22 -12.29 36.49
N ILE A 275 5.05 -12.39 35.44
CA ILE A 275 4.60 -12.73 34.08
C ILE A 275 3.91 -14.09 34.06
N THR A 276 4.41 -15.08 34.80
CA THR A 276 3.83 -16.44 34.82
C THR A 276 2.68 -16.61 35.80
N THR A 277 2.66 -15.88 36.91
CA THR A 277 1.66 -16.06 37.97
C THR A 277 0.40 -15.20 37.77
N LEU A 278 0.50 -14.08 37.08
CA LEU A 278 -0.62 -13.17 36.81
C LEU A 278 -1.48 -13.59 35.60
N LEU A 279 -0.96 -14.49 34.75
CA LEU A 279 -1.69 -15.01 33.60
C LEU A 279 -2.72 -16.07 34.01
N ASP A 280 -3.97 -15.86 33.64
CA ASP A 280 -5.06 -16.83 33.74
C ASP A 280 -6.09 -16.64 32.60
N ALA A 281 -7.20 -17.35 32.63
CA ALA A 281 -8.21 -17.33 31.58
C ALA A 281 -8.95 -15.97 31.47
N GLU A 282 -8.87 -15.11 32.47
CA GLU A 282 -9.56 -13.81 32.54
C GLU A 282 -8.58 -12.65 32.62
N THR A 283 -7.27 -12.92 32.52
CA THR A 283 -6.21 -11.92 32.65
C THR A 283 -5.18 -12.07 31.55
N PHE A 284 -4.97 -11.02 30.77
CA PHE A 284 -3.83 -10.88 29.87
C PHE A 284 -2.85 -9.87 30.42
N LEU A 285 -1.59 -9.93 29.95
CA LEU A 285 -0.59 -8.95 30.34
C LEU A 285 -0.27 -8.04 29.15
N LEU A 286 -0.42 -6.75 29.34
CA LEU A 286 0.05 -5.72 28.43
C LEU A 286 1.44 -5.28 28.89
N VAL A 287 2.43 -5.46 28.03
CA VAL A 287 3.84 -5.22 28.35
C VAL A 287 4.38 -4.18 27.38
N GLU A 288 4.88 -3.08 27.90
CA GLU A 288 5.70 -2.16 27.12
C GLU A 288 7.12 -2.72 27.08
N VAL A 289 7.61 -2.97 25.89
CA VAL A 289 8.96 -3.48 25.65
C VAL A 289 9.81 -2.44 24.93
N LYS A 290 11.13 -2.56 25.05
CA LYS A 290 12.10 -1.74 24.35
C LYS A 290 12.91 -2.60 23.38
N SER A 291 13.53 -1.97 22.41
CA SER A 291 14.44 -2.63 21.47
C SER A 291 15.52 -3.41 22.21
N ASN A 292 15.57 -4.72 21.99
CA ASN A 292 16.48 -5.64 22.68
C ASN A 292 16.45 -7.06 22.07
N LYS A 293 16.55 -8.09 22.92
CA LYS A 293 16.60 -9.50 22.52
C LYS A 293 15.28 -10.06 21.96
N LEU A 294 14.14 -9.42 22.25
CA LEU A 294 12.84 -9.86 21.75
C LEU A 294 12.62 -9.40 20.33
N SER A 295 12.78 -8.08 20.12
CA SER A 295 12.58 -7.42 18.84
C SER A 295 13.53 -6.23 18.69
N SER A 296 13.84 -5.85 17.43
CA SER A 296 14.57 -4.63 17.09
C SER A 296 13.67 -3.42 16.82
N ASP A 297 12.35 -3.57 16.99
CA ASP A 297 11.34 -2.59 16.55
C ASP A 297 11.23 -1.32 17.41
N GLY A 298 12.16 -1.11 18.33
CA GLY A 298 12.10 0.03 19.25
C GLY A 298 11.12 -0.21 20.40
N ASP A 299 10.77 0.88 21.10
CA ASP A 299 9.82 0.82 22.20
C ASP A 299 8.40 0.64 21.67
N HIS A 300 7.72 -0.41 22.12
CA HIS A 300 6.37 -0.75 21.68
C HIS A 300 5.62 -1.61 22.69
N TRP A 301 4.34 -1.88 22.44
CA TRP A 301 3.49 -2.67 23.30
C TRP A 301 3.23 -4.07 22.72
N ILE A 302 3.33 -5.08 23.54
CA ILE A 302 2.97 -6.46 23.24
C ILE A 302 1.90 -6.98 24.19
N LEU A 303 1.18 -8.04 23.80
CA LEU A 303 0.23 -8.74 24.63
C LEU A 303 0.75 -10.14 24.97
N VAL A 304 0.90 -10.46 26.24
CA VAL A 304 1.15 -11.85 26.69
C VAL A 304 -0.19 -12.48 27.02
N THR A 305 -0.51 -13.57 26.34
CA THR A 305 -1.88 -14.11 26.28
C THR A 305 -2.09 -15.38 27.13
N SER A 306 -1.05 -16.16 27.29
CA SER A 306 -1.16 -17.43 28.04
C SER A 306 0.20 -17.95 28.47
N LYS A 307 0.17 -18.87 29.46
CA LYS A 307 1.31 -19.61 29.93
C LYS A 307 1.18 -21.06 29.48
N ASN A 308 2.29 -21.68 29.08
CA ASN A 308 2.41 -23.09 28.74
C ASN A 308 2.86 -23.93 29.97
N ASP A 309 2.65 -25.23 29.89
CA ASP A 309 3.03 -26.17 30.99
C ASP A 309 4.53 -26.18 31.26
N ASP A 310 5.36 -25.85 30.29
CA ASP A 310 6.82 -25.74 30.41
C ASP A 310 7.30 -24.40 31.00
N GLY A 311 6.38 -23.51 31.36
CA GLY A 311 6.65 -22.19 31.95
C GLY A 311 6.95 -21.10 30.90
N THR A 312 6.96 -21.43 29.61
CA THR A 312 7.01 -20.42 28.54
C THR A 312 5.67 -19.70 28.41
N VAL A 313 5.68 -18.53 27.76
CA VAL A 313 4.48 -17.73 27.54
C VAL A 313 4.27 -17.45 26.06
N ASN A 314 3.00 -17.37 25.65
CA ASN A 314 2.62 -16.97 24.28
C ASN A 314 2.45 -15.46 24.21
N VAL A 315 2.99 -14.87 23.15
CA VAL A 315 3.01 -13.44 22.93
C VAL A 315 2.33 -13.11 21.61
N HIS A 316 1.48 -12.10 21.63
CA HIS A 316 0.97 -11.44 20.43
C HIS A 316 1.65 -10.08 20.30
N ASP A 317 2.61 -10.00 19.40
CA ASP A 317 3.30 -8.75 19.07
C ASP A 317 2.63 -8.12 17.83
N PRO A 318 2.08 -6.91 17.96
CA PRO A 318 1.40 -6.27 16.85
C PRO A 318 2.34 -5.76 15.74
N LEU A 319 3.66 -5.76 15.98
CA LEU A 319 4.68 -5.36 15.00
C LEU A 319 5.47 -6.56 14.44
N SER A 320 5.52 -7.70 15.15
CA SER A 320 6.40 -8.80 14.77
C SER A 320 5.68 -10.14 14.67
N PRO A 321 5.42 -10.63 13.44
CA PRO A 321 4.98 -12.00 13.22
C PRO A 321 5.96 -13.03 13.76
N GLU A 322 7.27 -12.76 13.69
CA GLU A 322 8.31 -13.66 14.17
C GLU A 322 8.22 -13.83 15.69
N VAL A 323 8.03 -12.74 16.44
CA VAL A 323 7.84 -12.77 17.89
C VAL A 323 6.58 -13.55 18.25
N SER A 324 5.50 -13.33 17.51
CA SER A 324 4.20 -13.99 17.75
C SER A 324 4.18 -15.47 17.38
N ALA A 325 5.11 -15.93 16.55
CA ALA A 325 5.09 -17.29 15.99
C ALA A 325 5.54 -18.38 16.96
N ARG A 326 6.12 -18.03 18.11
CA ARG A 326 6.69 -19.01 19.07
C ARG A 326 6.52 -18.58 20.51
N PRO A 327 6.51 -19.53 21.45
CA PRO A 327 6.53 -19.20 22.88
C PRO A 327 7.91 -18.64 23.29
N TRP A 328 7.90 -17.90 24.39
CA TRP A 328 9.07 -17.23 24.95
C TRP A 328 9.24 -17.59 26.45
N ALA A 329 10.51 -17.66 26.89
CA ALA A 329 10.79 -17.71 28.30
C ALA A 329 10.34 -16.41 29.00
N ALA A 330 9.68 -16.49 30.13
CA ALA A 330 9.20 -15.34 30.89
C ALA A 330 10.34 -14.37 31.26
N GLU A 331 11.55 -14.89 31.51
CA GLU A 331 12.76 -14.11 31.78
C GLU A 331 13.15 -13.23 30.58
N THR A 332 12.94 -13.72 29.35
CA THR A 332 13.21 -12.94 28.14
C THR A 332 12.25 -11.75 28.06
N ILE A 333 10.95 -11.98 28.28
CA ILE A 333 9.95 -10.92 28.31
C ILE A 333 10.27 -9.93 29.44
N ALA A 334 10.56 -10.40 30.65
CA ALA A 334 10.92 -9.54 31.78
C ALA A 334 12.17 -8.69 31.51
N SER A 335 13.17 -9.24 30.81
CA SER A 335 14.39 -8.50 30.45
C SER A 335 14.14 -7.43 29.39
N ALA A 336 13.12 -7.64 28.54
CA ALA A 336 12.70 -6.71 27.50
C ALA A 336 11.78 -5.62 28.06
N ALA A 337 11.03 -5.92 29.10
CA ALA A 337 9.97 -5.07 29.59
C ALA A 337 10.47 -3.73 30.17
N ASN A 338 9.67 -2.70 29.95
CA ASN A 338 9.79 -1.36 30.53
C ASN A 338 8.60 -1.04 31.44
N ALA A 339 7.45 -1.72 31.22
CA ALA A 339 6.28 -1.73 32.09
C ALA A 339 5.52 -3.04 31.94
N LEU A 340 4.81 -3.43 33.01
CA LEU A 340 3.98 -4.63 33.09
C LEU A 340 2.64 -4.29 33.72
N TYR A 341 1.56 -4.57 32.99
CA TYR A 341 0.18 -4.39 33.44
C TYR A 341 -0.63 -5.66 33.25
N THR A 342 -1.46 -6.01 34.22
CA THR A 342 -2.58 -6.91 33.96
C THR A 342 -3.71 -6.14 33.28
N VAL A 343 -4.45 -6.81 32.39
CA VAL A 343 -5.69 -6.28 31.82
C VAL A 343 -6.80 -7.29 32.08
N THR A 344 -7.91 -6.82 32.65
CA THR A 344 -9.08 -7.63 32.99
C THR A 344 -10.37 -6.90 32.64
N VAL A 345 -11.48 -7.63 32.60
CA VAL A 345 -12.80 -7.00 32.45
C VAL A 345 -13.17 -6.26 33.72
N LYS A 346 -13.62 -5.01 33.62
CA LYS A 346 -14.13 -4.25 34.77
C LYS A 346 -15.32 -5.00 35.39
N ALA A 347 -15.28 -5.25 36.70
CA ALA A 347 -16.41 -5.83 37.40
C ALA A 347 -17.67 -4.95 37.23
N ALA A 348 -18.80 -5.62 37.03
CA ALA A 348 -20.10 -4.92 37.08
C ALA A 348 -20.33 -4.41 38.51
N GLU A 349 -20.61 -3.12 38.66
CA GLU A 349 -20.99 -2.47 39.91
C GLU A 349 -22.43 -2.87 40.31
#